data_60e5dbf65da9cddf092dcaefdc92e9cf
#
_entry.id   60e5dbf65da9cddf092dcaefdc92e9cf
#
_cell.length_a   1.000
_cell.length_b   1.000
_cell.length_c   1.000
_cell.angle_alpha   90.00
_cell.angle_beta   90.00
_cell.angle_gamma   90.00
#
_symmetry.space_group_name_H-M   'P 1'
#
loop_
_entity.id
_entity.type
_entity.pdbx_description
1 polymer ?
#
loop_
_entity_poly.entity_id
_entity_poly.type
_entity_poly.pdbx_seq_one_letter_code
_entity_poly.pdbx_strand_id
1 'polypeptide(L)'
;MLRKFSVLFLVFALAFPMVTKAEIKTFNEPPFDFYKVSKGDSFWFIAQRYGLDYRELMRLNPDVEPLNMQIGSVIRLRDTASSPSSFEEQVAQLVNQERSKNGLSPLQHRADIKNVAEKKAMDLINSNYFSHNSPNYGSPFDMLRTFGISYRTAGENIAKGQKTPEEVMNAWMNSSGHRANILKPEFDSIGVGYYQGAWVQMFIGN
;
A
#
# COMPACT_ATOMS: atom_id res chain seq x y z
N MET A 1 65.97 -57.10 -21.47
CA MET A 1 64.48 -57.15 -21.36
C MET A 1 64.07 -56.21 -20.25
N LEU A 2 63.69 -54.95 -20.58
CA LEU A 2 63.17 -54.00 -19.60
C LEU A 2 61.66 -54.00 -19.72
N ARG A 3 60.98 -54.43 -18.66
CA ARG A 3 59.51 -54.27 -18.52
C ARG A 3 59.18 -52.85 -18.09
N LYS A 4 58.47 -52.12 -18.96
CA LYS A 4 57.85 -50.82 -18.65
C LYS A 4 56.58 -51.05 -17.84
N PHE A 5 56.56 -50.56 -16.61
CA PHE A 5 55.33 -50.44 -15.81
C PHE A 5 54.62 -49.13 -16.18
N SER A 6 53.48 -49.20 -16.82
CA SER A 6 52.58 -48.03 -16.99
C SER A 6 51.76 -47.87 -15.74
N VAL A 7 51.97 -46.74 -15.03
CA VAL A 7 51.12 -46.33 -13.91
C VAL A 7 49.93 -45.55 -14.48
N LEU A 8 48.75 -46.12 -14.38
CA LEU A 8 47.48 -45.46 -14.75
C LEU A 8 47.02 -44.56 -13.59
N PHE A 9 47.15 -43.22 -13.77
CA PHE A 9 46.60 -42.27 -12.84
C PHE A 9 45.07 -42.15 -13.06
N LEU A 10 44.29 -42.69 -12.12
CA LEU A 10 42.85 -42.51 -12.09
C LEU A 10 42.57 -41.16 -11.46
N VAL A 11 42.19 -40.15 -12.26
CA VAL A 11 41.74 -38.86 -11.79
C VAL A 11 40.28 -39.01 -11.33
N PHE A 12 40.07 -39.06 -10.02
CA PHE A 12 38.73 -38.93 -9.43
C PHE A 12 38.29 -37.48 -9.53
N ALA A 13 37.44 -37.17 -10.49
CA ALA A 13 36.73 -35.89 -10.54
C ALA A 13 35.66 -35.89 -9.43
N LEU A 14 35.93 -35.22 -8.34
CA LEU A 14 34.96 -34.89 -7.32
C LEU A 14 33.95 -33.89 -7.91
N ALA A 15 32.79 -34.37 -8.32
CA ALA A 15 31.66 -33.54 -8.66
C ALA A 15 31.14 -32.87 -7.36
N PHE A 16 31.49 -31.61 -7.16
CA PHE A 16 30.83 -30.78 -6.16
C PHE A 16 29.38 -30.57 -6.62
N PRO A 17 28.37 -30.84 -5.77
CA PRO A 17 27.00 -30.49 -6.12
C PRO A 17 26.94 -28.96 -6.28
N MET A 18 26.56 -28.52 -7.48
CA MET A 18 26.17 -27.12 -7.68
C MET A 18 25.06 -26.82 -6.66
N VAL A 19 25.35 -25.93 -5.72
CA VAL A 19 24.33 -25.33 -4.88
C VAL A 19 23.42 -24.56 -5.82
N THR A 20 22.26 -25.12 -6.12
CA THR A 20 21.21 -24.44 -6.85
C THR A 20 20.86 -23.18 -6.06
N LYS A 21 20.96 -22.03 -6.73
CA LYS A 21 20.54 -20.74 -6.23
C LYS A 21 19.13 -20.92 -5.62
N ALA A 22 19.03 -20.80 -4.30
CA ALA A 22 17.75 -20.87 -3.62
C ALA A 22 16.83 -19.87 -4.32
N GLU A 23 15.67 -20.33 -4.78
CA GLU A 23 14.62 -19.46 -5.27
C GLU A 23 14.32 -18.45 -4.15
N ILE A 24 14.57 -17.19 -4.43
CA ILE A 24 14.12 -16.09 -3.57
C ILE A 24 12.59 -16.17 -3.65
N LYS A 25 11.96 -16.76 -2.63
CA LYS A 25 10.53 -16.65 -2.44
C LYS A 25 10.24 -15.15 -2.38
N THR A 26 9.60 -14.63 -3.40
CA THR A 26 9.01 -13.29 -3.35
C THR A 26 7.98 -13.35 -2.22
N PHE A 27 8.34 -12.78 -1.07
CA PHE A 27 7.40 -12.60 0.02
C PHE A 27 6.34 -11.62 -0.48
N ASN A 28 5.10 -12.09 -0.57
CA ASN A 28 3.99 -11.19 -0.80
C ASN A 28 3.93 -10.26 0.42
N GLU A 29 3.88 -8.95 0.16
CA GLU A 29 3.68 -7.98 1.24
C GLU A 29 2.40 -8.37 2.03
N PRO A 30 2.45 -8.31 3.36
CA PRO A 30 1.25 -8.59 4.16
C PRO A 30 0.16 -7.59 3.78
N PRO A 31 -1.12 -8.00 3.77
CA PRO A 31 -2.24 -7.15 3.34
C PRO A 31 -2.51 -5.96 4.28
N PHE A 32 -1.74 -5.84 5.36
CA PHE A 32 -1.87 -4.79 6.37
C PHE A 32 -0.53 -4.49 7.04
N ASP A 33 -0.40 -3.26 7.55
CA ASP A 33 0.82 -2.75 8.19
C ASP A 33 0.99 -3.23 9.62
N PHE A 34 -0.11 -3.53 10.30
CA PHE A 34 -0.15 -3.86 11.72
C PHE A 34 -0.93 -5.14 11.97
N TYR A 35 -0.49 -5.88 12.99
CA TYR A 35 -1.12 -7.12 13.43
C TYR A 35 -1.38 -7.10 14.93
N LYS A 36 -2.59 -7.49 15.34
CA LYS A 36 -2.95 -7.65 16.75
C LYS A 36 -2.60 -9.05 17.22
N VAL A 37 -1.71 -9.15 18.19
CA VAL A 37 -1.18 -10.40 18.72
C VAL A 37 -2.30 -11.25 19.34
N SER A 38 -2.36 -12.50 18.95
CA SER A 38 -3.29 -13.51 19.44
C SER A 38 -2.60 -14.55 20.33
N LYS A 39 -3.38 -15.34 21.07
CA LYS A 39 -2.85 -16.40 21.92
C LYS A 39 -2.05 -17.42 21.10
N GLY A 40 -0.82 -17.69 21.53
CA GLY A 40 0.09 -18.64 20.87
C GLY A 40 0.93 -18.03 19.74
N ASP A 41 0.79 -16.73 19.46
CA ASP A 41 1.64 -16.06 18.49
C ASP A 41 3.07 -15.88 19.05
N SER A 42 4.01 -15.86 18.13
CA SER A 42 5.39 -15.41 18.29
C SER A 42 5.81 -14.71 17.00
N PHE A 43 6.89 -13.95 17.03
CA PHE A 43 7.43 -13.34 15.81
C PHE A 43 7.69 -14.39 14.72
N TRP A 44 8.13 -15.59 15.10
CA TRP A 44 8.37 -16.66 14.14
C TRP A 44 7.08 -17.18 13.50
N PHE A 45 6.03 -17.46 14.30
CA PHE A 45 4.75 -17.93 13.77
C PHE A 45 4.05 -16.89 12.91
N ILE A 46 4.10 -15.62 13.31
CA ILE A 46 3.54 -14.51 12.53
C ILE A 46 4.31 -14.36 11.22
N ALA A 47 5.64 -14.40 11.24
CA ALA A 47 6.47 -14.35 10.06
C ALA A 47 6.14 -15.49 9.08
N GLN A 48 6.03 -16.73 9.57
CA GLN A 48 5.65 -17.89 8.74
C GLN A 48 4.26 -17.72 8.13
N ARG A 49 3.29 -17.21 8.89
CA ARG A 49 1.91 -17.00 8.42
C ARG A 49 1.82 -16.01 7.26
N TYR A 50 2.62 -14.96 7.30
CA TYR A 50 2.58 -13.86 6.32
C TYR A 50 3.76 -13.86 5.34
N GLY A 51 4.63 -14.87 5.38
CA GLY A 51 5.78 -14.97 4.48
C GLY A 51 6.85 -13.91 4.73
N LEU A 52 7.04 -13.47 5.98
CA LEU A 52 7.97 -12.43 6.39
C LEU A 52 9.25 -13.03 6.98
N ASP A 53 10.30 -12.22 7.12
CA ASP A 53 11.46 -12.54 7.94
C ASP A 53 11.18 -12.18 9.41
N TYR A 54 11.31 -13.16 10.33
CA TYR A 54 11.02 -12.94 11.75
C TYR A 54 12.03 -11.98 12.42
N ARG A 55 13.26 -11.91 11.92
CA ARG A 55 14.29 -11.00 12.43
C ARG A 55 13.95 -9.56 12.06
N GLU A 56 13.43 -9.38 10.85
CA GLU A 56 12.93 -8.08 10.41
C GLU A 56 11.70 -7.65 11.23
N LEU A 57 10.77 -8.57 11.51
CA LEU A 57 9.65 -8.30 12.43
C LEU A 57 10.13 -7.87 13.81
N MET A 58 11.14 -8.51 14.35
CA MET A 58 11.72 -8.11 15.65
C MET A 58 12.36 -6.72 15.56
N ARG A 59 13.08 -6.42 14.49
CA ARG A 59 13.69 -5.09 14.25
C ARG A 59 12.63 -3.99 14.17
N LEU A 60 11.50 -4.26 13.55
CA LEU A 60 10.36 -3.34 13.43
C LEU A 60 9.63 -3.08 14.76
N ASN A 61 9.83 -3.95 15.73
CA ASN A 61 9.12 -3.92 17.02
C ASN A 61 10.11 -4.03 18.21
N PRO A 62 11.03 -3.09 18.37
CA PRO A 62 12.10 -3.17 19.37
C PRO A 62 11.59 -3.17 20.81
N ASP A 63 10.39 -2.62 21.04
CA ASP A 63 9.75 -2.51 22.36
C ASP A 63 8.95 -3.78 22.73
N VAL A 64 8.89 -4.79 21.84
CA VAL A 64 8.16 -6.04 22.08
C VAL A 64 9.13 -7.15 22.47
N GLU A 65 9.00 -7.64 23.71
CA GLU A 65 9.79 -8.75 24.21
C GLU A 65 9.47 -10.05 23.43
N PRO A 66 10.43 -10.66 22.69
CA PRO A 66 10.15 -11.80 21.81
C PRO A 66 9.61 -13.04 22.51
N LEU A 67 9.99 -13.25 23.77
CA LEU A 67 9.56 -14.40 24.58
C LEU A 67 8.31 -14.11 25.41
N ASN A 68 7.84 -12.87 25.41
CA ASN A 68 6.69 -12.44 26.22
C ASN A 68 5.78 -11.48 25.46
N MET A 69 5.36 -11.90 24.27
CA MET A 69 4.43 -11.10 23.46
C MET A 69 3.05 -11.05 24.13
N GLN A 70 2.61 -9.86 24.49
CA GLN A 70 1.31 -9.67 25.14
C GLN A 70 0.16 -9.87 24.16
N ILE A 71 -0.82 -10.70 24.52
CA ILE A 71 -2.04 -10.89 23.74
C ILE A 71 -2.79 -9.55 23.67
N GLY A 72 -3.19 -9.17 22.44
CA GLY A 72 -3.90 -7.91 22.19
C GLY A 72 -3.00 -6.72 21.89
N SER A 73 -1.67 -6.83 22.12
CA SER A 73 -0.73 -5.80 21.62
C SER A 73 -0.72 -5.75 20.10
N VAL A 74 -0.31 -4.60 19.56
CA VAL A 74 -0.24 -4.38 18.11
C VAL A 74 1.22 -4.31 17.71
N ILE A 75 1.62 -5.13 16.74
CA ILE A 75 2.96 -5.12 16.16
C ILE A 75 2.92 -4.65 14.71
N ARG A 76 4.03 -4.07 14.24
CA ARG A 76 4.24 -3.71 12.84
C ARG A 76 4.68 -4.94 12.06
N LEU A 77 4.09 -5.17 10.89
CA LEU A 77 4.48 -6.26 10.00
C LEU A 77 5.44 -5.82 8.90
N ARG A 78 5.51 -4.51 8.60
CA ARG A 78 6.44 -3.94 7.63
C ARG A 78 6.94 -2.57 8.09
N ASP A 79 8.06 -2.17 7.52
CA ASP A 79 8.63 -0.84 7.76
C ASP A 79 7.86 0.20 6.94
N THR A 80 6.91 0.87 7.58
CA THR A 80 6.16 1.95 6.95
C THR A 80 7.00 3.21 6.69
N ALA A 81 8.18 3.31 7.31
CA ALA A 81 9.09 4.43 7.10
C ALA A 81 10.05 4.21 5.92
N SER A 82 10.31 2.96 5.52
CA SER A 82 11.19 2.57 4.42
C SER A 82 10.46 1.92 3.24
N SER A 83 9.17 1.58 3.38
CA SER A 83 8.36 1.19 2.24
C SER A 83 8.16 2.39 1.32
N PRO A 84 8.31 2.25 0.00
CA PRO A 84 7.86 3.29 -0.91
C PRO A 84 6.40 3.59 -0.54
N SER A 85 6.10 4.87 -0.29
CA SER A 85 4.73 5.30 0.05
C SER A 85 3.77 4.75 -1.01
N SER A 86 2.61 4.25 -0.59
CA SER A 86 1.62 3.74 -1.52
C SER A 86 1.24 4.82 -2.55
N PHE A 87 0.70 4.43 -3.67
CA PHE A 87 0.24 5.40 -4.67
C PHE A 87 -0.73 6.42 -4.09
N GLU A 88 -1.59 5.98 -3.19
CA GLU A 88 -2.55 6.82 -2.50
C GLU A 88 -1.88 7.84 -1.57
N GLU A 89 -0.85 7.42 -0.84
CA GLU A 89 -0.06 8.30 0.02
C GLU A 89 0.72 9.33 -0.78
N GLN A 90 1.33 8.91 -1.90
CA GLN A 90 2.04 9.81 -2.81
C GLN A 90 1.10 10.87 -3.39
N VAL A 91 -0.11 10.47 -3.83
CA VAL A 91 -1.13 11.42 -4.31
C VAL A 91 -1.54 12.40 -3.21
N ALA A 92 -1.77 11.93 -1.98
CA ALA A 92 -2.12 12.82 -0.87
C ALA A 92 -0.99 13.83 -0.55
N GLN A 93 0.26 13.40 -0.64
CA GLN A 93 1.43 14.29 -0.49
C GLN A 93 1.49 15.33 -1.63
N LEU A 94 1.28 14.92 -2.89
CA LEU A 94 1.26 15.82 -4.04
C LEU A 94 0.12 16.84 -3.94
N VAL A 95 -1.06 16.44 -3.48
CA VAL A 95 -2.17 17.36 -3.17
C VAL A 95 -1.73 18.41 -2.17
N ASN A 96 -1.12 18.01 -1.06
CA ASN A 96 -0.68 18.94 -0.02
C ASN A 96 0.46 19.86 -0.48
N GLN A 97 1.33 19.40 -1.38
CA GLN A 97 2.32 20.24 -2.03
C GLN A 97 1.66 21.33 -2.89
N GLU A 98 0.65 20.98 -3.72
CA GLU A 98 -0.08 21.95 -4.54
C GLU A 98 -0.87 22.95 -3.68
N ARG A 99 -1.49 22.49 -2.60
CA ARG A 99 -2.18 23.35 -1.65
C ARG A 99 -1.21 24.35 -0.99
N SER A 100 -0.05 23.86 -0.54
CA SER A 100 0.99 24.72 0.05
C SER A 100 1.48 25.80 -0.92
N LYS A 101 1.72 25.45 -2.20
CA LYS A 101 2.10 26.41 -3.26
C LYS A 101 1.03 27.50 -3.47
N ASN A 102 -0.22 27.22 -3.13
CA ASN A 102 -1.35 28.15 -3.23
C ASN A 102 -1.75 28.79 -1.89
N GLY A 103 -0.92 28.66 -0.83
CA GLY A 103 -1.15 29.27 0.47
C GLY A 103 -2.28 28.65 1.30
N LEU A 104 -2.65 27.40 0.98
CA LEU A 104 -3.72 26.67 1.66
C LEU A 104 -3.16 25.70 2.69
N SER A 105 -3.93 25.49 3.77
CA SER A 105 -3.60 24.45 4.77
C SER A 105 -3.58 23.05 4.15
N PRO A 106 -2.68 22.16 4.60
CA PRO A 106 -2.68 20.79 4.16
C PRO A 106 -3.94 20.05 4.61
N LEU A 107 -4.39 19.11 3.79
CA LEU A 107 -5.48 18.19 4.14
C LEU A 107 -4.95 17.04 5.00
N GLN A 108 -5.72 16.65 6.00
CA GLN A 108 -5.47 15.45 6.78
C GLN A 108 -5.81 14.21 5.94
N HIS A 109 -4.85 13.29 5.76
CA HIS A 109 -5.12 12.00 5.13
C HIS A 109 -5.82 11.08 6.14
N ARG A 110 -7.11 10.79 5.94
CA ARG A 110 -7.94 10.01 6.84
C ARG A 110 -8.18 8.61 6.32
N ALA A 111 -7.93 7.62 7.17
CA ALA A 111 -8.04 6.19 6.82
C ALA A 111 -9.49 5.76 6.51
N ASP A 112 -10.48 6.33 7.18
CA ASP A 112 -11.89 6.05 6.92
C ASP A 112 -12.33 6.59 5.55
N ILE A 113 -11.90 7.79 5.15
CA ILE A 113 -12.18 8.36 3.83
C ILE A 113 -11.40 7.59 2.75
N LYS A 114 -10.14 7.20 3.02
CA LYS A 114 -9.35 6.33 2.12
C LYS A 114 -10.10 5.04 1.81
N ASN A 115 -10.65 4.37 2.83
CA ASN A 115 -11.42 3.14 2.63
C ASN A 115 -12.63 3.35 1.69
N VAL A 116 -13.31 4.48 1.76
CA VAL A 116 -14.42 4.80 0.84
C VAL A 116 -13.89 5.07 -0.57
N ALA A 117 -12.79 5.81 -0.71
CA ALA A 117 -12.18 6.09 -2.02
C ALA A 117 -11.66 4.81 -2.71
N GLU A 118 -11.06 3.87 -1.96
CA GLU A 118 -10.65 2.57 -2.46
C GLU A 118 -11.83 1.74 -2.95
N LYS A 119 -12.93 1.69 -2.16
CA LYS A 119 -14.15 0.99 -2.57
C LYS A 119 -14.75 1.60 -3.83
N LYS A 120 -14.71 2.92 -3.99
CA LYS A 120 -15.14 3.59 -5.22
C LYS A 120 -14.23 3.22 -6.40
N ALA A 121 -12.92 3.20 -6.22
CA ALA A 121 -11.99 2.79 -7.26
C ALA A 121 -12.23 1.33 -7.72
N MET A 122 -12.44 0.42 -6.76
CA MET A 122 -12.81 -0.97 -7.05
C MET A 122 -14.15 -1.07 -7.78
N ASP A 123 -15.14 -0.29 -7.37
CA ASP A 123 -16.47 -0.29 -7.96
C ASP A 123 -16.45 0.21 -9.42
N LEU A 124 -15.68 1.26 -9.72
CA LEU A 124 -15.46 1.76 -11.10
C LEU A 124 -14.96 0.66 -12.05
N ILE A 125 -14.07 -0.21 -11.56
CA ILE A 125 -13.49 -1.30 -12.37
C ILE A 125 -14.44 -2.50 -12.41
N ASN A 126 -14.91 -2.99 -11.26
CA ASN A 126 -15.67 -4.24 -11.15
C ASN A 126 -17.05 -4.12 -11.77
N SER A 127 -17.69 -2.94 -11.72
CA SER A 127 -18.98 -2.66 -12.32
C SER A 127 -18.85 -2.04 -13.73
N ASN A 128 -17.63 -1.91 -14.26
CA ASN A 128 -17.31 -1.46 -15.61
C ASN A 128 -18.00 -0.13 -16.00
N TYR A 129 -17.83 0.89 -15.17
CA TYR A 129 -18.33 2.24 -15.45
C TYR A 129 -17.29 3.30 -15.14
N PHE A 130 -17.52 4.55 -15.60
CA PHE A 130 -16.70 5.71 -15.26
C PHE A 130 -17.61 6.93 -15.06
N SER A 131 -18.05 7.13 -13.83
CA SER A 131 -18.98 8.20 -13.42
C SER A 131 -18.86 8.47 -11.94
N HIS A 132 -19.18 9.69 -11.51
CA HIS A 132 -19.34 10.02 -10.11
C HIS A 132 -20.46 9.22 -9.45
N ASN A 133 -21.59 9.00 -10.15
CA ASN A 133 -22.68 8.18 -9.65
C ASN A 133 -22.39 6.69 -9.85
N SER A 134 -22.31 5.97 -8.73
CA SER A 134 -22.16 4.52 -8.69
C SER A 134 -23.51 3.84 -8.90
N PRO A 135 -23.59 2.76 -9.71
CA PRO A 135 -24.78 1.93 -9.78
C PRO A 135 -25.08 1.20 -8.47
N ASN A 136 -24.07 1.00 -7.59
CA ASN A 136 -24.18 0.25 -6.35
C ASN A 136 -24.36 1.14 -5.11
N TYR A 137 -23.77 2.35 -5.11
CA TYR A 137 -23.65 3.22 -3.94
C TYR A 137 -24.28 4.61 -4.12
N GLY A 138 -24.82 4.93 -5.32
CA GLY A 138 -25.34 6.26 -5.62
C GLY A 138 -24.25 7.32 -5.83
N SER A 139 -24.51 8.56 -5.43
CA SER A 139 -23.55 9.66 -5.53
C SER A 139 -22.35 9.46 -4.57
N PRO A 140 -21.21 10.15 -4.78
CA PRO A 140 -20.10 10.15 -3.81
C PRO A 140 -20.55 10.56 -2.41
N PHE A 141 -21.54 11.45 -2.32
CA PHE A 141 -22.11 11.93 -1.07
C PHE A 141 -22.95 10.86 -0.37
N ASP A 142 -23.70 10.05 -1.12
CA ASP A 142 -24.43 8.90 -0.61
C ASP A 142 -23.44 7.85 -0.11
N MET A 143 -22.37 7.61 -0.86
CA MET A 143 -21.36 6.66 -0.49
C MET A 143 -20.66 7.06 0.83
N LEU A 144 -20.22 8.31 0.99
CA LEU A 144 -19.65 8.81 2.25
C LEU A 144 -20.61 8.59 3.43
N ARG A 145 -21.89 8.92 3.27
CA ARG A 145 -22.91 8.72 4.32
C ARG A 145 -23.11 7.23 4.65
N THR A 146 -23.19 6.37 3.64
CA THR A 146 -23.35 4.92 3.82
C THR A 146 -22.21 4.32 4.66
N PHE A 147 -20.99 4.88 4.53
CA PHE A 147 -19.83 4.47 5.33
C PHE A 147 -19.67 5.27 6.64
N GLY A 148 -20.70 6.02 7.05
CA GLY A 148 -20.73 6.70 8.35
C GLY A 148 -19.87 7.97 8.42
N ILE A 149 -19.47 8.54 7.28
CA ILE A 149 -18.67 9.77 7.26
C ILE A 149 -19.58 10.97 7.22
N SER A 150 -19.49 11.80 8.26
CA SER A 150 -20.18 13.09 8.38
C SER A 150 -19.31 14.21 7.81
N TYR A 151 -19.91 15.23 7.22
CA TYR A 151 -19.24 16.39 6.64
C TYR A 151 -20.22 17.56 6.46
N ARG A 152 -19.69 18.77 6.35
CA ARG A 152 -20.45 19.98 5.90
C ARG A 152 -20.33 20.17 4.39
N THR A 153 -19.15 19.93 3.84
CA THR A 153 -18.90 19.99 2.40
C THR A 153 -18.10 18.77 1.97
N ALA A 154 -18.31 18.29 0.75
CA ALA A 154 -17.58 17.17 0.18
C ALA A 154 -17.35 17.36 -1.32
N GLY A 155 -16.38 16.62 -1.87
CA GLY A 155 -16.07 16.60 -3.29
C GLY A 155 -15.39 15.30 -3.68
N GLU A 156 -15.43 15.00 -4.97
CA GLU A 156 -14.77 13.83 -5.54
C GLU A 156 -14.03 14.20 -6.82
N ASN A 157 -12.83 13.65 -6.99
CA ASN A 157 -12.15 13.58 -8.28
C ASN A 157 -11.98 12.10 -8.65
N ILE A 158 -12.24 11.77 -9.91
CA ILE A 158 -11.98 10.45 -10.48
C ILE A 158 -11.09 10.56 -11.72
N ALA A 159 -10.22 9.57 -11.91
CA ALA A 159 -9.41 9.42 -13.12
C ALA A 159 -9.19 7.95 -13.44
N LYS A 160 -8.81 7.65 -14.70
CA LYS A 160 -8.54 6.27 -15.14
C LYS A 160 -7.48 6.25 -16.22
N GLY A 161 -6.54 5.31 -16.09
CA GLY A 161 -5.53 5.03 -17.11
C GLY A 161 -4.14 5.62 -16.83
N GLN A 162 -4.00 6.54 -15.87
CA GLN A 162 -2.71 7.04 -15.43
C GLN A 162 -1.96 5.94 -14.67
N LYS A 163 -0.64 5.89 -14.86
CA LYS A 163 0.21 4.82 -14.33
C LYS A 163 0.93 5.21 -13.04
N THR A 164 1.09 6.51 -12.79
CA THR A 164 1.81 7.03 -11.63
C THR A 164 1.01 8.11 -10.90
N PRO A 165 1.32 8.35 -9.62
CA PRO A 165 0.76 9.46 -8.84
C PRO A 165 0.98 10.83 -9.50
N GLU A 166 2.15 11.05 -10.10
CA GLU A 166 2.47 12.31 -10.77
C GLU A 166 1.63 12.51 -12.03
N GLU A 167 1.42 11.45 -12.81
CA GLU A 167 0.58 11.51 -14.01
C GLU A 167 -0.87 11.87 -13.67
N VAL A 168 -1.45 11.22 -12.67
CA VAL A 168 -2.83 11.49 -12.28
C VAL A 168 -2.98 12.88 -11.65
N MET A 169 -2.02 13.27 -10.82
CA MET A 169 -2.03 14.61 -10.22
C MET A 169 -1.91 15.71 -11.27
N ASN A 170 -1.02 15.53 -12.25
CA ASN A 170 -0.89 16.45 -13.38
C ASN A 170 -2.20 16.55 -14.20
N ALA A 171 -2.85 15.42 -14.49
CA ALA A 171 -4.12 15.39 -15.17
C ALA A 171 -5.21 16.17 -14.41
N TRP A 172 -5.32 15.98 -13.11
CA TRP A 172 -6.27 16.70 -12.27
C TRP A 172 -5.98 18.20 -12.17
N MET A 173 -4.72 18.59 -12.01
CA MET A 173 -4.33 20.02 -11.94
C MET A 173 -4.52 20.77 -13.26
N ASN A 174 -4.48 20.08 -14.39
CA ASN A 174 -4.77 20.66 -15.71
C ASN A 174 -6.28 20.71 -16.05
N SER A 175 -7.14 20.13 -15.20
CA SER A 175 -8.60 20.18 -15.35
C SER A 175 -9.18 21.18 -14.34
N SER A 176 -9.89 22.20 -14.80
CA SER A 176 -10.41 23.28 -13.94
C SER A 176 -11.30 22.76 -12.81
N GLY A 177 -12.18 21.79 -13.09
CA GLY A 177 -13.09 21.20 -12.10
C GLY A 177 -12.34 20.38 -11.03
N HIS A 178 -11.42 19.53 -11.45
CA HIS A 178 -10.61 18.71 -10.51
C HIS A 178 -9.67 19.58 -9.67
N ARG A 179 -9.02 20.55 -10.31
CA ARG A 179 -8.17 21.53 -9.63
C ARG A 179 -8.96 22.32 -8.58
N ALA A 180 -10.18 22.74 -8.89
CA ALA A 180 -11.03 23.45 -7.95
C ALA A 180 -11.29 22.63 -6.66
N ASN A 181 -11.49 21.32 -6.76
CA ASN A 181 -11.61 20.45 -5.59
C ASN A 181 -10.29 20.38 -4.79
N ILE A 182 -9.15 20.19 -5.46
CA ILE A 182 -7.83 20.11 -4.79
C ILE A 182 -7.52 21.40 -4.02
N LEU A 183 -7.85 22.55 -4.60
CA LEU A 183 -7.55 23.86 -4.04
C LEU A 183 -8.73 24.50 -3.27
N LYS A 184 -9.77 23.73 -2.97
CA LYS A 184 -10.90 24.25 -2.21
C LYS A 184 -10.51 24.50 -0.74
N PRO A 185 -10.61 25.74 -0.23
CA PRO A 185 -10.16 26.08 1.12
C PRO A 185 -11.02 25.46 2.21
N GLU A 186 -12.31 25.17 1.92
CA GLU A 186 -13.25 24.58 2.88
C GLU A 186 -13.01 23.09 3.15
N PHE A 187 -12.14 22.44 2.40
CA PHE A 187 -11.75 21.08 2.70
C PHE A 187 -10.62 21.01 3.73
N ASP A 188 -10.74 20.09 4.69
CA ASP A 188 -9.76 19.82 5.73
C ASP A 188 -9.20 18.38 5.69
N SER A 189 -9.86 17.48 5.00
CA SER A 189 -9.50 16.06 4.96
C SER A 189 -9.64 15.47 3.57
N ILE A 190 -8.80 14.44 3.29
CA ILE A 190 -8.79 13.70 2.03
C ILE A 190 -8.64 12.20 2.30
N GLY A 191 -9.27 11.39 1.45
CA GLY A 191 -8.93 9.99 1.23
C GLY A 191 -8.65 9.75 -0.23
N VAL A 192 -7.62 8.98 -0.52
CA VAL A 192 -7.24 8.60 -1.88
C VAL A 192 -7.41 7.10 -2.03
N GLY A 193 -7.95 6.65 -3.15
CA GLY A 193 -8.09 5.25 -3.52
C GLY A 193 -7.52 4.98 -4.91
N TYR A 194 -6.87 3.83 -5.04
CA TYR A 194 -6.36 3.32 -6.31
C TYR A 194 -6.72 1.86 -6.49
N TYR A 195 -7.21 1.49 -7.66
CA TYR A 195 -7.44 0.10 -8.02
C TYR A 195 -7.35 -0.09 -9.55
N GLN A 196 -6.41 -0.91 -10.00
CA GLN A 196 -6.24 -1.32 -11.40
C GLN A 196 -6.34 -0.16 -12.42
N GLY A 197 -5.68 0.97 -12.13
CA GLY A 197 -5.66 2.15 -12.98
C GLY A 197 -6.84 3.11 -12.80
N ALA A 198 -7.79 2.82 -11.92
CA ALA A 198 -8.79 3.78 -11.46
C ALA A 198 -8.28 4.51 -10.21
N TRP A 199 -8.41 5.83 -10.22
CA TRP A 199 -7.98 6.75 -9.17
C TRP A 199 -9.17 7.54 -8.65
N VAL A 200 -9.24 7.68 -7.34
CA VAL A 200 -10.31 8.43 -6.67
C VAL A 200 -9.71 9.29 -5.58
N GLN A 201 -10.11 10.56 -5.53
CA GLN A 201 -9.93 11.43 -4.37
C GLN A 201 -11.31 11.75 -3.81
N MET A 202 -11.50 11.54 -2.51
CA MET A 202 -12.66 12.04 -1.78
C MET A 202 -12.21 13.08 -0.77
N PHE A 203 -12.83 14.23 -0.82
CA PHE A 203 -12.54 15.39 0.03
C PHE A 203 -13.73 15.65 0.94
N ILE A 204 -13.45 16.04 2.17
CA ILE A 204 -14.47 16.58 3.08
C ILE A 204 -13.96 17.84 3.80
N GLY A 205 -14.90 18.68 4.26
CA GLY A 205 -14.71 19.75 5.21
C GLY A 205 -15.76 19.67 6.31
N ASN A 206 -15.33 19.82 7.55
CA ASN A 206 -16.15 19.77 8.77
C ASN A 206 -16.52 21.15 9.29
#